data_6323aae8da61474c0565303588ba32bd
#
_entry.id   6323aae8da61474c0565303588ba32bd
#
_cell.length_a   1.000
_cell.length_b   1.000
_cell.length_c   1.000
_cell.angle_alpha   90.00
_cell.angle_beta   90.00
_cell.angle_gamma   90.00
#
_symmetry.space_group_name_H-M   'P 1'
#
loop_
_entity.id
_entity.type
_entity.pdbx_description
1 polymer ?
#
loop_
_entity_poly.entity_id
_entity_poly.type
_entity_poly.pdbx_seq_one_letter_code
_entity_poly.pdbx_strand_id
1 'polypeptide(L)'
;MRLFTLNFRLLAAAACALAGLAMLACSPTLNWRDVRPEGTNLGLLLPCKPDKTQRTVPLGGKPTVLRMLSCDAGGLTFAVAAADVGSADQTPGVLQAWQQLTLANMKARRADTVKPLKLVGQPAVPAVWVKASGQRADGTAVVGHAAYFAQGSTVFQAVIYGANVDADIAETFFSGMKFD
;
A
#
# COMPACT_ATOMS: atom_id res chain seq x y z
N MET A 1 1.99 -25.97 -59.18
CA MET A 1 2.72 -24.85 -58.54
C MET A 1 1.85 -23.86 -57.75
N ARG A 2 0.54 -23.81 -57.89
CA ARG A 2 -0.36 -22.85 -57.14
C ARG A 2 -0.80 -23.30 -55.75
N LEU A 3 -0.77 -24.59 -55.45
CA LEU A 3 -1.19 -25.10 -54.09
C LEU A 3 -0.10 -24.88 -53.01
N PHE A 4 1.16 -24.85 -53.37
CA PHE A 4 2.27 -24.65 -52.41
C PHE A 4 2.35 -23.23 -51.87
N THR A 5 1.97 -22.23 -52.62
CA THR A 5 2.01 -20.82 -52.24
C THR A 5 0.84 -20.42 -51.33
N LEU A 6 -0.29 -21.14 -51.38
CA LEU A 6 -1.46 -20.87 -50.56
C LEU A 6 -1.24 -21.34 -49.12
N ASN A 7 -0.64 -22.52 -48.93
CA ASN A 7 -0.32 -23.05 -47.60
C ASN A 7 0.75 -22.23 -46.88
N PHE A 8 1.72 -21.68 -47.60
CA PHE A 8 2.76 -20.84 -47.01
C PHE A 8 2.19 -19.49 -46.47
N ARG A 9 1.24 -18.90 -47.18
CA ARG A 9 0.55 -17.66 -46.75
C ARG A 9 -0.33 -17.86 -45.55
N LEU A 10 -1.01 -19.02 -45.44
CA LEU A 10 -1.85 -19.38 -44.30
C LEU A 10 -0.99 -19.64 -43.05
N LEU A 11 0.15 -20.32 -43.19
CA LEU A 11 1.10 -20.55 -42.08
C LEU A 11 1.74 -19.25 -41.58
N ALA A 12 2.10 -18.33 -42.49
CA ALA A 12 2.64 -17.03 -42.11
C ALA A 12 1.61 -16.15 -41.41
N ALA A 13 0.34 -16.17 -41.84
CA ALA A 13 -0.73 -15.43 -41.18
C ALA A 13 -1.05 -15.98 -39.78
N ALA A 14 -1.04 -17.32 -39.62
CA ALA A 14 -1.24 -17.94 -38.30
C ALA A 14 -0.08 -17.63 -37.33
N ALA A 15 1.16 -17.61 -37.79
CA ALA A 15 2.35 -17.26 -37.00
C ALA A 15 2.31 -15.80 -36.52
N CYS A 16 1.90 -14.87 -37.39
CA CYS A 16 1.72 -13.47 -37.01
C CYS A 16 0.57 -13.24 -35.99
N ALA A 17 -0.53 -14.00 -36.09
CA ALA A 17 -1.63 -13.94 -35.15
C ALA A 17 -1.23 -14.47 -33.77
N LEU A 18 -0.49 -15.57 -33.69
CA LEU A 18 0.04 -16.09 -32.42
C LEU A 18 1.06 -15.14 -31.77
N ALA A 19 1.94 -14.51 -32.54
CA ALA A 19 2.90 -13.54 -32.03
C ALA A 19 2.21 -12.26 -31.50
N GLY A 20 1.10 -11.84 -32.11
CA GLY A 20 0.28 -10.72 -31.65
C GLY A 20 -0.42 -10.98 -30.30
N LEU A 21 -0.88 -12.22 -30.05
CA LEU A 21 -1.50 -12.59 -28.77
C LEU A 21 -0.48 -12.65 -27.61
N ALA A 22 0.76 -12.97 -27.86
CA ALA A 22 1.81 -13.05 -26.84
C ALA A 22 2.20 -11.67 -26.27
N MET A 23 1.97 -10.60 -26.99
CA MET A 23 2.28 -9.23 -26.55
C MET A 23 1.25 -8.65 -25.56
N LEU A 24 0.06 -9.25 -25.41
CA LEU A 24 -1.00 -8.77 -24.52
C LEU A 24 -0.85 -9.27 -23.07
N ALA A 25 0.10 -10.15 -22.78
CA ALA A 25 0.23 -10.82 -21.49
C ALA A 25 1.24 -10.19 -20.51
N CYS A 26 1.97 -9.12 -20.88
CA CYS A 26 2.95 -8.47 -20.01
C CYS A 26 2.40 -7.20 -19.34
N SER A 27 1.36 -7.32 -18.55
CA SER A 27 1.06 -6.27 -17.56
C SER A 27 1.96 -6.52 -16.34
N PRO A 28 2.82 -5.56 -15.94
CA PRO A 28 3.64 -5.75 -14.75
C PRO A 28 2.73 -5.97 -13.53
N THR A 29 3.08 -6.93 -12.70
CA THR A 29 2.34 -7.27 -11.47
C THR A 29 2.20 -6.06 -10.53
N LEU A 30 3.18 -5.16 -10.56
CA LEU A 30 3.19 -3.90 -9.83
C LEU A 30 3.33 -2.75 -10.82
N ASN A 31 2.30 -1.90 -10.91
CA ASN A 31 2.27 -0.72 -11.77
C ASN A 31 2.22 0.54 -10.89
N TRP A 32 3.38 0.96 -10.42
CA TRP A 32 3.54 2.07 -9.49
C TRP A 32 3.00 3.38 -10.04
N ARG A 33 2.23 4.07 -9.23
CA ARG A 33 1.54 5.32 -9.58
C ARG A 33 1.67 6.32 -8.44
N ASP A 34 1.95 7.56 -8.78
CA ASP A 34 1.84 8.67 -7.84
C ASP A 34 0.39 8.87 -7.45
N VAL A 35 0.14 8.88 -6.16
CA VAL A 35 -1.19 9.14 -5.58
C VAL A 35 -1.06 10.11 -4.41
N ARG A 36 -2.18 10.76 -4.10
CA ARG A 36 -2.29 11.68 -2.97
C ARG A 36 -3.61 11.43 -2.25
N PRO A 37 -3.60 11.12 -0.94
CA PRO A 37 -4.83 11.09 -0.16
C PRO A 37 -5.51 12.46 -0.17
N GLU A 38 -6.80 12.47 -0.40
CA GLU A 38 -7.59 13.70 -0.53
C GLU A 38 -7.52 14.57 0.73
N GLY A 39 -7.31 15.87 0.55
CA GLY A 39 -7.18 16.84 1.63
C GLY A 39 -5.84 16.78 2.36
N THR A 40 -4.81 16.17 1.77
CA THR A 40 -3.46 16.11 2.34
C THR A 40 -2.38 16.53 1.35
N ASN A 41 -1.19 16.86 1.86
CA ASN A 41 0.01 17.13 1.06
C ASN A 41 0.92 15.88 0.94
N LEU A 42 0.46 14.71 1.37
CA LEU A 42 1.23 13.48 1.28
C LEU A 42 1.19 12.93 -0.15
N GLY A 43 2.32 12.90 -0.83
CA GLY A 43 2.55 12.14 -2.05
C GLY A 43 3.11 10.76 -1.73
N LEU A 44 2.68 9.72 -2.43
CA LEU A 44 3.21 8.37 -2.29
C LEU A 44 2.98 7.54 -3.55
N LEU A 45 3.66 6.39 -3.64
CA LEU A 45 3.49 5.42 -4.72
C LEU A 45 2.56 4.29 -4.28
N LEU A 46 1.55 3.97 -5.11
CA LEU A 46 0.78 2.73 -4.98
C LEU A 46 1.00 1.85 -6.23
N PRO A 47 1.12 0.51 -6.07
CA PRO A 47 1.44 -0.38 -7.19
C PRO A 47 0.25 -0.71 -8.09
N CYS A 48 -0.89 -0.10 -7.87
CA CYS A 48 -2.13 -0.29 -8.63
C CYS A 48 -3.05 0.93 -8.51
N LYS A 49 -4.10 0.98 -9.33
CA LYS A 49 -5.14 2.02 -9.21
C LYS A 49 -5.87 1.83 -7.89
N PRO A 50 -5.85 2.82 -6.98
CA PRO A 50 -6.46 2.66 -5.68
C PRO A 50 -7.99 2.82 -5.72
N ASP A 51 -8.64 2.05 -4.87
CA ASP A 51 -9.99 2.32 -4.39
C ASP A 51 -9.93 3.39 -3.30
N LYS A 52 -10.95 4.25 -3.28
CA LYS A 52 -11.12 5.30 -2.27
C LYS A 52 -12.24 4.91 -1.33
N THR A 53 -11.95 4.90 -0.04
CA THR A 53 -12.98 4.64 0.97
C THR A 53 -12.90 5.68 2.08
N GLN A 54 -14.05 5.92 2.72
CA GLN A 54 -14.17 6.80 3.87
C GLN A 54 -15.08 6.12 4.90
N ARG A 55 -14.68 6.15 6.15
CA ARG A 55 -15.50 5.65 7.26
C ARG A 55 -15.20 6.42 8.53
N THR A 56 -16.18 6.52 9.41
CA THR A 56 -15.98 7.05 10.76
C THR A 56 -15.54 5.90 11.68
N VAL A 57 -14.41 6.09 12.36
CA VAL A 57 -13.84 5.13 13.30
C VAL A 57 -13.52 5.82 14.63
N PRO A 58 -13.54 5.11 15.76
CA PRO A 58 -13.03 5.64 17.01
C PRO A 58 -11.49 5.70 16.93
N LEU A 59 -10.95 6.90 16.82
CA LEU A 59 -9.51 7.13 16.80
C LEU A 59 -9.17 8.19 17.87
N GLY A 60 -8.24 7.85 18.77
CA GLY A 60 -7.93 8.71 19.91
C GLY A 60 -9.11 8.93 20.86
N GLY A 61 -10.06 7.99 20.94
CA GLY A 61 -11.25 8.07 21.80
C GLY A 61 -12.39 8.93 21.23
N LYS A 62 -12.27 9.42 20.00
CA LYS A 62 -13.30 10.26 19.35
C LYS A 62 -13.70 9.66 17.99
N PRO A 63 -14.99 9.82 17.58
CA PRO A 63 -15.40 9.52 16.22
C PRO A 63 -14.62 10.39 15.24
N THR A 64 -13.80 9.78 14.39
CA THR A 64 -12.90 10.47 13.46
C THR A 64 -13.11 9.92 12.06
N VAL A 65 -13.15 10.82 11.07
CA VAL A 65 -13.28 10.43 9.67
C VAL A 65 -11.92 9.95 9.15
N LEU A 66 -11.84 8.67 8.82
CA LEU A 66 -10.69 8.03 8.20
C LEU A 66 -10.91 7.95 6.69
N ARG A 67 -10.04 8.59 5.91
CA ARG A 67 -9.98 8.48 4.46
C ARG A 67 -8.87 7.51 4.09
N MET A 68 -9.13 6.61 3.18
CA MET A 68 -8.20 5.56 2.81
C MET A 68 -8.14 5.37 1.29
N LEU A 69 -6.92 5.22 0.78
CA LEU A 69 -6.62 4.68 -0.53
C LEU A 69 -6.07 3.28 -0.35
N SER A 70 -6.59 2.31 -1.10
CA SER A 70 -6.10 0.93 -1.01
C SER A 70 -6.17 0.22 -2.35
N CYS A 71 -5.27 -0.73 -2.58
CA CYS A 71 -5.34 -1.61 -3.73
C CYS A 71 -4.58 -2.92 -3.48
N ASP A 72 -4.95 -3.96 -4.23
CA ASP A 72 -4.32 -5.28 -4.18
C ASP A 72 -3.47 -5.52 -5.42
N ALA A 73 -2.20 -5.90 -5.24
CA ALA A 73 -1.28 -6.26 -6.31
C ALA A 73 -0.23 -7.24 -5.83
N GLY A 74 0.14 -8.21 -6.67
CA GLY A 74 1.17 -9.20 -6.36
C GLY A 74 0.89 -10.05 -5.10
N GLY A 75 -0.38 -10.30 -4.78
CA GLY A 75 -0.76 -11.02 -3.57
C GLY A 75 -0.60 -10.20 -2.27
N LEU A 76 -0.38 -8.89 -2.39
CA LEU A 76 -0.23 -7.95 -1.29
C LEU A 76 -1.37 -6.93 -1.32
N THR A 77 -1.82 -6.52 -0.14
CA THR A 77 -2.71 -5.38 0.05
C THR A 77 -1.89 -4.17 0.46
N PHE A 78 -2.03 -3.06 -0.26
CA PHE A 78 -1.43 -1.76 0.04
C PHE A 78 -2.52 -0.78 0.45
N ALA A 79 -2.27 -0.02 1.49
CA ALA A 79 -3.20 1.03 1.88
C ALA A 79 -2.46 2.22 2.51
N VAL A 80 -3.03 3.40 2.33
CA VAL A 80 -2.70 4.59 3.10
C VAL A 80 -3.97 5.20 3.64
N ALA A 81 -3.97 5.50 4.91
CA ALA A 81 -5.10 6.11 5.60
C ALA A 81 -4.67 7.43 6.23
N ALA A 82 -5.55 8.43 6.21
CA ALA A 82 -5.36 9.74 6.79
C ALA A 82 -6.58 10.15 7.62
N ALA A 83 -6.34 10.78 8.77
CA ALA A 83 -7.38 11.30 9.64
C ALA A 83 -6.92 12.59 10.32
N ASP A 84 -7.79 13.59 10.37
CA ASP A 84 -7.56 14.79 11.17
C ASP A 84 -8.08 14.54 12.61
N VAL A 85 -7.20 14.68 13.59
CA VAL A 85 -7.51 14.48 15.00
C VAL A 85 -7.77 15.81 15.75
N GLY A 86 -7.79 16.93 14.99
CA GLY A 86 -8.17 18.26 15.46
C GLY A 86 -7.06 19.03 16.18
N SER A 87 -6.00 18.38 16.69
CA SER A 87 -4.87 19.03 17.34
C SER A 87 -3.57 18.26 17.13
N ALA A 88 -2.48 18.97 16.85
CA ALA A 88 -1.15 18.37 16.70
C ALA A 88 -0.66 17.68 17.99
N ASP A 89 -1.03 18.20 19.15
CA ASP A 89 -0.63 17.65 20.45
C ASP A 89 -1.20 16.26 20.72
N GLN A 90 -2.31 15.91 20.07
CA GLN A 90 -2.93 14.60 20.20
C GLN A 90 -2.27 13.53 19.31
N THR A 91 -1.53 13.94 18.27
CA THR A 91 -1.04 13.02 17.24
C THR A 91 -0.10 11.94 17.78
N PRO A 92 0.83 12.17 18.74
CA PRO A 92 1.69 11.10 19.23
C PRO A 92 0.91 9.98 19.93
N GLY A 93 -0.05 10.35 20.81
CA GLY A 93 -0.89 9.38 21.51
C GLY A 93 -1.81 8.61 20.58
N VAL A 94 -2.38 9.28 19.58
CA VAL A 94 -3.23 8.66 18.57
C VAL A 94 -2.44 7.67 17.72
N LEU A 95 -1.25 8.03 17.24
CA LEU A 95 -0.39 7.14 16.45
C LEU A 95 0.02 5.91 17.25
N GLN A 96 0.37 6.07 18.52
CA GLN A 96 0.70 4.95 19.41
C GLN A 96 -0.50 4.01 19.58
N ALA A 97 -1.68 4.56 19.87
CA ALA A 97 -2.90 3.76 20.01
C ALA A 97 -3.26 3.04 18.69
N TRP A 98 -3.09 3.70 17.55
CA TRP A 98 -3.35 3.10 16.24
C TRP A 98 -2.38 1.96 15.96
N GLN A 99 -1.10 2.10 16.27
CA GLN A 99 -0.12 1.02 16.16
C GLN A 99 -0.52 -0.19 17.01
N GLN A 100 -0.92 0.03 18.28
CA GLN A 100 -1.38 -1.04 19.17
C GLN A 100 -2.62 -1.74 18.62
N LEU A 101 -3.59 -0.99 18.11
CA LEU A 101 -4.80 -1.53 17.51
C LEU A 101 -4.47 -2.37 16.26
N THR A 102 -3.52 -1.93 15.43
CA THR A 102 -3.08 -2.68 14.26
C THR A 102 -2.46 -4.04 14.65
N LEU A 103 -1.59 -4.04 15.66
CA LEU A 103 -1.01 -5.28 16.20
C LEU A 103 -2.09 -6.21 16.75
N ALA A 104 -3.06 -5.67 17.51
CA ALA A 104 -4.16 -6.44 18.04
C ALA A 104 -5.04 -7.05 16.95
N ASN A 105 -5.37 -6.28 15.89
CA ASN A 105 -6.14 -6.76 14.74
C ASN A 105 -5.43 -7.87 13.96
N MET A 106 -4.11 -7.84 13.93
CA MET A 106 -3.27 -8.90 13.36
C MET A 106 -3.05 -10.07 14.33
N LYS A 107 -3.59 -10.04 15.54
CA LYS A 107 -3.27 -11.00 16.63
C LYS A 107 -1.75 -11.14 16.85
N ALA A 108 -1.00 -10.10 16.56
CA ALA A 108 0.43 -10.03 16.81
C ALA A 108 0.67 -9.67 18.28
N ARG A 109 1.51 -10.45 18.97
CA ARG A 109 1.84 -10.19 20.38
C ARG A 109 2.66 -8.91 20.56
N ARG A 110 3.52 -8.61 19.57
CA ARG A 110 4.40 -7.44 19.53
C ARG A 110 4.85 -7.18 18.10
N ALA A 111 5.46 -6.03 17.89
CA ALA A 111 6.20 -5.77 16.66
C ALA A 111 7.47 -6.64 16.61
N ASP A 112 7.78 -7.18 15.43
CA ASP A 112 9.04 -7.90 15.16
C ASP A 112 10.20 -6.90 15.04
N THR A 113 9.93 -5.75 14.41
CA THR A 113 10.89 -4.66 14.21
C THR A 113 10.18 -3.31 14.29
N VAL A 114 10.84 -2.33 14.90
CA VAL A 114 10.47 -0.92 14.88
C VAL A 114 11.72 -0.12 14.53
N LYS A 115 11.64 0.67 13.46
CA LYS A 115 12.75 1.52 13.03
C LYS A 115 12.25 2.92 12.63
N PRO A 116 13.10 3.97 12.74
CA PRO A 116 12.77 5.28 12.21
C PRO A 116 12.53 5.20 10.69
N LEU A 117 11.54 5.94 10.20
CA LEU A 117 11.32 6.17 8.78
C LEU A 117 11.65 7.64 8.46
N LYS A 118 12.52 7.84 7.49
CA LYS A 118 12.83 9.18 6.99
C LYS A 118 11.82 9.56 5.93
N LEU A 119 11.09 10.64 6.15
CA LEU A 119 10.18 11.24 5.18
C LEU A 119 10.71 12.59 4.74
N VAL A 120 10.61 12.89 3.45
CA VAL A 120 10.89 14.23 2.91
C VAL A 120 9.75 15.17 3.30
N GLY A 121 10.06 16.44 3.64
CA GLY A 121 9.06 17.44 4.05
C GLY A 121 8.72 17.43 5.55
N GLN A 122 9.49 16.74 6.35
CA GLN A 122 9.52 16.74 7.83
C GLN A 122 8.16 16.58 8.51
N PRO A 123 7.75 15.38 8.87
CA PRO A 123 6.59 15.17 9.74
C PRO A 123 6.83 15.84 11.11
N ALA A 124 5.76 16.39 11.70
CA ALA A 124 5.81 17.00 13.04
C ALA A 124 6.15 15.99 14.15
N VAL A 125 5.88 14.72 13.91
CA VAL A 125 6.22 13.59 14.79
C VAL A 125 7.16 12.66 14.02
N PRO A 126 8.23 12.15 14.65
CA PRO A 126 9.12 11.19 14.00
C PRO A 126 8.34 10.01 13.45
N ALA A 127 8.49 9.77 12.15
CA ALA A 127 7.84 8.63 11.51
C ALA A 127 8.52 7.32 11.94
N VAL A 128 7.73 6.30 12.17
CA VAL A 128 8.19 4.95 12.51
C VAL A 128 7.70 3.94 11.49
N TRP A 129 8.57 3.00 11.15
CA TRP A 129 8.23 1.82 10.36
C TRP A 129 8.23 0.61 11.27
N VAL A 130 7.10 -0.11 11.28
CA VAL A 130 6.85 -1.28 12.11
C VAL A 130 6.64 -2.49 11.22
N LYS A 131 7.31 -3.60 11.52
CA LYS A 131 7.02 -4.91 10.95
C LYS A 131 6.44 -5.80 12.03
N ALA A 132 5.40 -6.56 11.70
CA ALA A 132 4.81 -7.53 12.61
C ALA A 132 4.32 -8.76 11.84
N SER A 133 4.40 -9.91 12.50
CA SER A 133 3.84 -11.19 12.05
C SER A 133 2.64 -11.53 12.92
N GLY A 134 1.55 -11.99 12.29
CA GLY A 134 0.31 -12.28 12.98
C GLY A 134 -0.58 -13.23 12.18
N GLN A 135 -1.89 -13.14 12.42
CA GLN A 135 -2.91 -13.96 11.79
C GLN A 135 -4.10 -13.11 11.35
N ARG A 136 -4.69 -13.45 10.25
CA ARG A 136 -6.00 -12.93 9.79
C ARG A 136 -7.12 -13.53 10.64
N ALA A 137 -8.35 -13.04 10.47
CA ALA A 137 -9.52 -13.56 11.17
C ALA A 137 -9.77 -15.05 10.91
N ASP A 138 -9.48 -15.52 9.70
CA ASP A 138 -9.59 -16.92 9.26
C ASP A 138 -8.45 -17.83 9.78
N GLY A 139 -7.48 -17.27 10.54
CA GLY A 139 -6.32 -17.99 11.08
C GLY A 139 -5.12 -18.08 10.14
N THR A 140 -5.22 -17.59 8.89
CA THR A 140 -4.08 -17.59 7.98
C THR A 140 -2.98 -16.62 8.44
N ALA A 141 -1.72 -17.02 8.26
CA ALA A 141 -0.58 -16.17 8.61
C ALA A 141 -0.58 -14.88 7.78
N VAL A 142 -0.21 -13.78 8.40
CA VAL A 142 -0.03 -12.48 7.75
C VAL A 142 1.21 -11.78 8.26
N VAL A 143 1.96 -11.18 7.35
CA VAL A 143 3.02 -10.22 7.66
C VAL A 143 2.50 -8.84 7.33
N GLY A 144 2.65 -7.91 8.25
CA GLY A 144 2.31 -6.50 8.07
C GLY A 144 3.54 -5.61 8.20
N HIS A 145 3.70 -4.69 7.27
CA HIS A 145 4.61 -3.56 7.39
C HIS A 145 3.76 -2.30 7.47
N ALA A 146 3.98 -1.45 8.46
CA ALA A 146 3.20 -0.23 8.66
C ALA A 146 4.10 0.95 8.99
N ALA A 147 3.81 2.10 8.40
CA ALA A 147 4.41 3.38 8.79
C ALA A 147 3.35 4.23 9.50
N TYR A 148 3.78 4.93 10.56
CA TYR A 148 2.95 5.84 11.35
C TYR A 148 3.66 7.18 11.43
N PHE A 149 2.96 8.25 11.08
CA PHE A 149 3.50 9.62 11.07
C PHE A 149 2.38 10.65 11.09
N ALA A 150 2.73 11.92 11.31
CA ALA A 150 1.76 13.01 11.33
C ALA A 150 2.33 14.27 10.68
N GLN A 151 1.43 15.10 10.12
CA GLN A 151 1.71 16.47 9.70
C GLN A 151 0.60 17.39 10.24
N GLY A 152 0.98 18.37 11.07
CA GLY A 152 0.00 19.17 11.81
C GLY A 152 -0.91 18.29 12.67
N SER A 153 -2.21 18.45 12.54
CA SER A 153 -3.22 17.63 13.21
C SER A 153 -3.61 16.35 12.45
N THR A 154 -3.05 16.12 11.26
CA THR A 154 -3.36 14.94 10.45
C THR A 154 -2.41 13.80 10.76
N VAL A 155 -2.96 12.66 11.15
CA VAL A 155 -2.24 11.40 11.35
C VAL A 155 -2.38 10.51 10.14
N PHE A 156 -1.32 9.75 9.86
CA PHE A 156 -1.25 8.83 8.71
C PHE A 156 -0.82 7.45 9.15
N GLN A 157 -1.38 6.45 8.48
CA GLN A 157 -0.90 5.09 8.48
C GLN A 157 -0.74 4.62 7.03
N ALA A 158 0.43 4.12 6.67
CA ALA A 158 0.64 3.44 5.39
C ALA A 158 1.02 1.99 5.67
N VAL A 159 0.39 1.02 4.98
CA VAL A 159 0.54 -0.41 5.29
C VAL A 159 0.70 -1.26 4.04
N ILE A 160 1.44 -2.35 4.20
CA ILE A 160 1.46 -3.50 3.29
C ILE A 160 1.12 -4.74 4.10
N TYR A 161 0.17 -5.54 3.61
CA TYR A 161 -0.17 -6.83 4.20
C TYR A 161 -0.05 -7.96 3.16
N GLY A 162 0.49 -9.09 3.56
CA GLY A 162 0.55 -10.30 2.74
C GLY A 162 1.00 -11.52 3.52
N ALA A 163 1.06 -12.67 2.87
CA ALA A 163 1.67 -13.88 3.46
C ALA A 163 3.18 -13.71 3.65
N ASN A 164 3.80 -13.00 2.73
CA ASN A 164 5.18 -12.54 2.78
C ASN A 164 5.26 -11.16 2.10
N VAL A 165 6.12 -10.28 2.59
CA VAL A 165 6.38 -8.96 2.00
C VAL A 165 7.84 -8.87 1.63
N ASP A 166 8.11 -8.77 0.33
CA ASP A 166 9.44 -8.59 -0.21
C ASP A 166 10.07 -7.28 0.27
N ALA A 167 11.37 -7.30 0.57
CA ALA A 167 12.06 -6.14 1.13
C ALA A 167 12.13 -4.96 0.16
N ASP A 168 12.34 -5.23 -1.15
CA ASP A 168 12.47 -4.19 -2.16
C ASP A 168 11.11 -3.53 -2.45
N ILE A 169 10.04 -4.33 -2.42
CA ILE A 169 8.66 -3.83 -2.52
C ILE A 169 8.34 -2.91 -1.33
N ALA A 170 8.66 -3.34 -0.13
CA ALA A 170 8.45 -2.55 1.07
C ALA A 170 9.27 -1.25 1.04
N GLU A 171 10.55 -1.32 0.67
CA GLU A 171 11.41 -0.15 0.56
C GLU A 171 10.89 0.84 -0.48
N THR A 172 10.49 0.36 -1.68
CA THR A 172 9.91 1.20 -2.74
C THR A 172 8.66 1.94 -2.24
N PHE A 173 7.76 1.24 -1.55
CA PHE A 173 6.53 1.83 -1.03
C PHE A 173 6.79 2.89 0.03
N PHE A 174 7.62 2.59 1.04
CA PHE A 174 7.85 3.50 2.16
C PHE A 174 8.79 4.64 1.84
N SER A 175 9.81 4.44 0.98
CA SER A 175 10.71 5.52 0.55
C SER A 175 10.07 6.51 -0.44
N GLY A 176 9.00 6.07 -1.14
CA GLY A 176 8.25 6.92 -2.07
C GLY A 176 7.36 7.97 -1.40
N MET A 177 7.27 7.98 -0.06
CA MET A 177 6.43 8.93 0.68
C MET A 177 7.14 10.25 0.91
N LYS A 178 6.45 11.35 0.59
CA LYS A 178 6.95 12.71 0.79
C LYS A 178 5.81 13.68 1.07
N PHE A 179 6.09 14.72 1.81
CA PHE A 179 5.23 15.90 1.92
C PHE A 179 5.74 17.00 0.98
N ASP A 180 4.85 17.59 0.21
CA ASP A 180 5.13 18.75 -0.64
C ASP A 180 4.95 20.03 0.15
#